data_98e447fb0e9872dc91e28ae0061b1e91
#
_entry.id   98e447fb0e9872dc91e28ae0061b1e91
#
_cell.length_a   1.000
_cell.length_b   1.000
_cell.length_c   1.000
_cell.angle_alpha   90.00
_cell.angle_beta   90.00
_cell.angle_gamma   90.00
#
_symmetry.space_group_name_H-M   'P 1'
#
loop_
_entity.id
_entity.type
_entity.pdbx_description
1 polymer ?
#
loop_
_entity_poly.entity_id
_entity_poly.type
_entity_poly.pdbx_seq_one_letter_code
_entity_poly.pdbx_strand_id
1 'polypeptide(L)'
;AIINERVLDRGFRAGLERTEGFCRRHVAELVATDRRESGGTLGASLLLAAVLDRRTSRLGSLVGARGRSLRSGLKAARTRPPCIACVQGASSVDTALARFAERATDPAWAERLANAPFCLDDLLAWWATAGDTAAFAPIAQAQLARLDGLHGRLEAYAHHSSHDRRHLMTGDERRAADEATQALGGDRFRDRPPSR
;
A
#
# COMPACT_ATOMS: atom_id res chain seq x y z
N ALA A 1 3.10 -6.09 -18.63
CA ALA A 1 3.30 -4.93 -19.52
C ALA A 1 4.02 -3.79 -18.81
N ILE A 2 3.56 -3.28 -17.67
CA ILE A 2 4.13 -2.09 -16.99
C ILE A 2 5.60 -2.28 -16.61
N ILE A 3 6.01 -3.45 -16.14
CA ILE A 3 7.40 -3.71 -15.72
C ILE A 3 8.35 -3.61 -16.92
N ASN A 4 8.00 -4.20 -18.06
CA ASN A 4 8.83 -4.19 -19.26
C ASN A 4 9.01 -2.78 -19.83
N GLU A 5 7.98 -1.93 -19.77
CA GLU A 5 8.07 -0.53 -20.16
C GLU A 5 8.98 0.27 -19.21
N ARG A 6 8.87 0.02 -17.90
CA ARG A 6 9.65 0.71 -16.86
C ARG A 6 11.13 0.32 -16.83
N VAL A 7 11.48 -0.91 -17.24
CA VAL A 7 12.88 -1.35 -17.33
C VAL A 7 13.70 -0.46 -18.26
N LEU A 8 13.09 0.06 -19.34
CA LEU A 8 13.74 0.92 -20.32
C LEU A 8 13.57 2.43 -20.02
N ASP A 9 12.70 2.79 -19.09
CA ASP A 9 12.43 4.19 -18.71
C ASP A 9 13.61 4.79 -17.95
N ARG A 10 14.26 5.79 -18.55
CA ARG A 10 15.41 6.50 -17.95
C ARG A 10 15.06 7.22 -16.65
N GLY A 11 13.86 7.81 -16.56
CA GLY A 11 13.38 8.52 -15.37
C GLY A 11 13.17 7.56 -14.21
N PHE A 12 12.58 6.39 -14.48
CA PHE A 12 12.41 5.34 -13.49
C PHE A 12 13.75 4.79 -13.00
N ARG A 13 14.70 4.53 -13.90
CA ARG A 13 16.05 4.09 -13.54
C ARG A 13 16.78 5.11 -12.66
N ALA A 14 16.74 6.38 -13.04
CA ALA A 14 17.31 7.45 -12.21
C ALA A 14 16.63 7.55 -10.83
N GLY A 15 15.32 7.33 -10.76
CA GLY A 15 14.59 7.21 -9.50
C GLY A 15 15.05 6.02 -8.66
N LEU A 16 15.21 4.86 -9.28
CA LEU A 16 15.71 3.65 -8.65
C LEU A 16 17.12 3.82 -8.06
N GLU A 17 17.97 4.54 -8.76
CA GLU A 17 19.31 4.90 -8.29
C GLU A 17 19.26 5.81 -7.07
N ARG A 18 18.41 6.86 -7.06
CA ARG A 18 18.27 7.78 -5.94
C ARG A 18 17.72 7.14 -4.68
N THR A 19 16.80 6.19 -4.83
CA THR A 19 16.15 5.49 -3.71
C THR A 19 16.86 4.23 -3.26
N GLU A 20 17.98 3.86 -3.92
CA GLU A 20 18.69 2.59 -3.71
C GLU A 20 17.79 1.34 -3.85
N GLY A 21 16.74 1.46 -4.67
CA GLY A 21 15.91 0.35 -5.10
C GLY A 21 14.60 0.17 -4.33
N PHE A 22 14.29 -1.07 -4.02
CA PHE A 22 13.01 -1.49 -3.46
C PHE A 22 13.13 -1.92 -2.00
N CYS A 23 12.08 -1.73 -1.19
CA CYS A 23 11.96 -2.36 0.11
C CYS A 23 11.66 -3.86 -0.03
N ARG A 24 11.78 -4.61 1.07
CA ARG A 24 11.57 -6.07 1.08
C ARG A 24 10.23 -6.48 0.47
N ARG A 25 9.17 -5.76 0.80
CA ARG A 25 7.81 -6.01 0.28
C ARG A 25 7.79 -5.83 -1.23
N HIS A 26 8.19 -4.66 -1.73
CA HIS A 26 8.13 -4.35 -3.16
C HIS A 26 9.13 -5.14 -4.03
N VAL A 27 10.21 -5.70 -3.46
CA VAL A 27 11.03 -6.71 -4.16
C VAL A 27 10.21 -7.97 -4.44
N ALA A 28 9.48 -8.47 -3.44
CA ALA A 28 8.67 -9.67 -3.61
C ALA A 28 7.51 -9.44 -4.60
N GLU A 29 6.82 -8.31 -4.48
CA GLU A 29 5.74 -7.91 -5.39
C GLU A 29 6.23 -7.73 -6.83
N LEU A 30 7.41 -7.12 -7.04
CA LEU A 30 8.03 -6.96 -8.36
C LEU A 30 8.22 -8.30 -9.05
N VAL A 31 8.85 -9.26 -8.36
CA VAL A 31 9.11 -10.60 -8.91
C VAL A 31 7.80 -11.36 -9.16
N ALA A 32 6.85 -11.29 -8.23
CA ALA A 32 5.56 -11.97 -8.37
C ALA A 32 4.74 -11.40 -9.54
N THR A 33 4.76 -10.07 -9.72
CA THR A 33 4.05 -9.39 -10.81
C THR A 33 4.67 -9.72 -12.15
N ASP A 34 6.01 -9.64 -12.29
CA ASP A 34 6.68 -9.97 -13.54
C ASP A 34 6.40 -11.41 -13.97
N ARG A 35 6.47 -12.36 -13.02
CA ARG A 35 6.15 -13.76 -13.29
C ARG A 35 4.70 -13.96 -13.75
N ARG A 36 3.76 -13.24 -13.18
CA ARG A 36 2.33 -13.33 -13.51
C ARG A 36 2.03 -12.72 -14.90
N GLU A 37 2.66 -11.59 -15.23
CA GLU A 37 2.35 -10.83 -16.44
C GLU A 37 3.15 -11.32 -17.67
N SER A 38 4.41 -11.71 -17.48
CA SER A 38 5.31 -12.10 -18.57
C SER A 38 5.61 -13.60 -18.64
N GLY A 39 5.15 -14.38 -17.67
CA GLY A 39 5.49 -15.80 -17.54
C GLY A 39 6.93 -16.06 -17.09
N GLY A 40 7.71 -15.00 -16.83
CA GLY A 40 9.11 -15.05 -16.44
C GLY A 40 9.48 -14.03 -15.38
N THR A 41 10.76 -13.77 -15.20
CA THR A 41 11.27 -12.78 -14.24
C THR A 41 12.36 -11.89 -14.85
N LEU A 42 12.41 -11.77 -16.17
CA LEU A 42 13.47 -11.04 -16.86
C LEU A 42 13.48 -9.56 -16.48
N GLY A 43 12.33 -8.89 -16.53
CA GLY A 43 12.22 -7.48 -16.20
C GLY A 43 12.62 -7.19 -14.74
N ALA A 44 12.08 -7.99 -13.81
CA ALA A 44 12.45 -7.92 -12.41
C ALA A 44 13.95 -8.20 -12.19
N SER A 45 14.52 -9.19 -12.88
CA SER A 45 15.93 -9.54 -12.76
C SER A 45 16.85 -8.40 -13.21
N LEU A 46 16.54 -7.72 -14.31
CA LEU A 46 17.30 -6.57 -14.80
C LEU A 46 17.28 -5.40 -13.81
N LEU A 47 16.12 -5.09 -13.22
CA LEU A 47 15.99 -4.04 -12.23
C LEU A 47 16.74 -4.41 -10.93
N LEU A 48 16.60 -5.65 -10.48
CA LEU A 48 17.24 -6.13 -9.25
C LEU A 48 18.76 -6.25 -9.40
N ALA A 49 19.26 -6.61 -10.58
CA ALA A 49 20.71 -6.61 -10.87
C ALA A 49 21.32 -5.22 -10.69
N ALA A 50 20.68 -4.18 -11.25
CA ALA A 50 21.14 -2.80 -11.09
C ALA A 50 21.13 -2.33 -9.62
N VAL A 51 20.08 -2.71 -8.87
CA VAL A 51 20.00 -2.41 -7.42
C VAL A 51 21.08 -3.15 -6.64
N LEU A 52 21.31 -4.41 -6.98
CA LEU A 52 22.30 -5.25 -6.29
C LEU A 52 23.72 -4.72 -6.54
N ASP A 53 24.06 -4.42 -7.78
CA ASP A 53 25.37 -3.84 -8.16
C ASP A 53 25.67 -2.58 -7.33
N ARG A 54 24.73 -1.65 -7.25
CA ARG A 54 24.88 -0.43 -6.48
C ARG A 54 25.08 -0.69 -4.98
N ARG A 55 24.31 -1.62 -4.40
CA ARG A 55 24.42 -1.97 -2.97
C ARG A 55 25.71 -2.70 -2.65
N THR A 56 26.17 -3.59 -3.53
CA THR A 56 27.45 -4.28 -3.35
C THR A 56 28.64 -3.33 -3.48
N SER A 57 28.59 -2.39 -4.44
CA SER A 57 29.59 -1.32 -4.56
C SER A 57 29.68 -0.47 -3.30
N ARG A 58 28.51 -0.09 -2.74
CA ARG A 58 28.45 0.65 -1.46
C ARG A 58 28.98 -0.19 -0.28
N LEU A 59 28.61 -1.46 -0.20
CA LEU A 59 29.15 -2.36 0.83
C LEU A 59 30.65 -2.49 0.70
N GLY A 60 31.17 -2.67 -0.52
CA GLY A 60 32.60 -2.73 -0.81
C GLY A 60 33.37 -1.50 -0.31
N SER A 61 32.81 -0.31 -0.51
CA SER A 61 33.41 0.93 0.01
C SER A 61 33.44 1.00 1.55
N LEU A 62 32.53 0.33 2.24
CA LEU A 62 32.52 0.26 3.71
C LEU A 62 33.48 -0.78 4.26
N VAL A 63 33.71 -1.88 3.56
CA VAL A 63 34.64 -2.94 3.99
C VAL A 63 36.06 -2.40 4.12
N GLY A 64 36.51 -1.49 3.23
CA GLY A 64 37.81 -0.84 3.29
C GLY A 64 37.89 0.37 4.24
N ALA A 65 36.77 0.87 4.75
CA ALA A 65 36.73 2.08 5.56
C ALA A 65 37.08 1.81 7.04
N ARG A 66 37.72 2.79 7.71
CA ARG A 66 38.08 2.72 9.13
C ARG A 66 37.68 3.99 9.87
N GLY A 67 37.57 3.88 11.20
CA GLY A 67 37.40 5.03 12.08
C GLY A 67 36.16 5.86 11.78
N ARG A 68 36.35 7.18 11.58
CA ARG A 68 35.28 8.15 11.35
C ARG A 68 34.56 7.89 10.02
N SER A 69 35.29 7.50 8.97
CA SER A 69 34.73 7.20 7.64
C SER A 69 33.78 6.00 7.70
N LEU A 70 34.14 4.93 8.39
CA LEU A 70 33.27 3.77 8.59
C LEU A 70 31.98 4.14 9.37
N ARG A 71 32.11 4.91 10.47
CA ARG A 71 30.96 5.34 11.27
C ARG A 71 29.99 6.21 10.44
N SER A 72 30.51 7.16 9.66
CA SER A 72 29.72 8.02 8.77
C SER A 72 29.00 7.19 7.69
N GLY A 73 29.71 6.27 7.04
CA GLY A 73 29.17 5.39 6.03
C GLY A 73 28.07 4.46 6.57
N LEU A 74 28.28 3.88 7.77
CA LEU A 74 27.25 3.06 8.43
C LEU A 74 26.02 3.88 8.84
N LYS A 75 26.19 5.11 9.33
CA LYS A 75 25.09 6.03 9.61
C LYS A 75 24.28 6.32 8.33
N ALA A 76 24.97 6.66 7.24
CA ALA A 76 24.34 6.90 5.94
C ALA A 76 23.64 5.63 5.39
N ALA A 77 24.18 4.43 5.65
CA ALA A 77 23.54 3.18 5.25
C ALA A 77 22.25 2.86 6.03
N ARG A 78 22.14 3.34 7.27
CA ARG A 78 20.93 3.22 8.11
C ARG A 78 19.83 4.20 7.70
N THR A 79 20.21 5.41 7.25
CA THR A 79 19.28 6.44 6.73
C THR A 79 18.93 6.13 5.28
N ARG A 80 18.17 5.06 5.09
CA ARG A 80 17.79 4.60 3.76
C ARG A 80 16.73 5.52 3.16
N PRO A 81 16.91 6.00 1.93
CA PRO A 81 15.84 6.72 1.25
C PRO A 81 14.64 5.78 1.04
N PRO A 82 13.42 6.32 1.02
CA PRO A 82 12.23 5.50 0.82
C PRO A 82 12.29 4.76 -0.52
N CYS A 83 11.74 3.57 -0.55
CA CYS A 83 11.63 2.73 -1.74
C CYS A 83 10.90 3.49 -2.86
N ILE A 84 11.39 3.38 -4.10
CA ILE A 84 10.78 4.07 -5.25
C ILE A 84 9.29 3.72 -5.43
N ALA A 85 8.92 2.45 -5.24
CA ALA A 85 7.52 2.02 -5.34
C ALA A 85 6.66 2.61 -4.20
N CYS A 86 7.21 2.75 -2.98
CA CYS A 86 6.51 3.43 -1.89
C CYS A 86 6.26 4.90 -2.22
N VAL A 87 7.26 5.59 -2.77
CA VAL A 87 7.14 7.01 -3.15
C VAL A 87 6.12 7.20 -4.27
N GLN A 88 6.22 6.39 -5.32
CA GLN A 88 5.27 6.46 -6.44
C GLN A 88 3.85 6.07 -6.03
N GLY A 89 3.72 5.05 -5.18
CA GLY A 89 2.43 4.65 -4.63
C GLY A 89 1.76 5.77 -3.84
N ALA A 90 2.51 6.42 -2.93
CA ALA A 90 2.00 7.56 -2.18
C ALA A 90 1.56 8.70 -3.11
N SER A 91 2.40 9.09 -4.07
CA SER A 91 2.04 10.14 -5.05
C SER A 91 0.82 9.78 -5.90
N SER A 92 0.63 8.50 -6.23
CA SER A 92 -0.55 8.05 -6.98
C SER A 92 -1.82 8.13 -6.13
N VAL A 93 -1.72 7.78 -4.85
CA VAL A 93 -2.82 7.91 -3.89
C VAL A 93 -3.19 9.38 -3.72
N ASP A 94 -2.22 10.26 -3.47
CA ASP A 94 -2.46 11.70 -3.32
C ASP A 94 -3.15 12.29 -4.55
N THR A 95 -2.71 11.90 -5.75
CA THR A 95 -3.33 12.33 -7.01
C THR A 95 -4.77 11.83 -7.14
N ALA A 96 -5.03 10.58 -6.76
CA ALA A 96 -6.38 10.02 -6.78
C ALA A 96 -7.30 10.73 -5.78
N LEU A 97 -6.81 10.97 -4.56
CA LEU A 97 -7.57 11.66 -3.52
C LEU A 97 -7.91 13.11 -3.92
N ALA A 98 -6.97 13.82 -4.54
CA ALA A 98 -7.24 15.16 -5.08
C ALA A 98 -8.35 15.14 -6.14
N ARG A 99 -8.30 14.17 -7.08
CA ARG A 99 -9.38 13.99 -8.07
C ARG A 99 -10.71 13.62 -7.45
N PHE A 100 -10.72 12.82 -6.38
CA PHE A 100 -11.95 12.51 -5.65
C PHE A 100 -12.51 13.75 -4.96
N ALA A 101 -11.66 14.61 -4.41
CA ALA A 101 -12.09 15.88 -3.81
C ALA A 101 -12.76 16.80 -4.84
N GLU A 102 -12.19 16.92 -6.03
CA GLU A 102 -12.77 17.69 -7.15
C GLU A 102 -14.13 17.10 -7.59
N ARG A 103 -14.22 15.76 -7.69
CA ARG A 103 -15.44 15.07 -8.14
C ARG A 103 -16.52 15.01 -7.07
N ALA A 104 -16.19 15.13 -5.80
CA ALA A 104 -17.17 15.04 -4.71
C ALA A 104 -18.23 16.16 -4.75
N THR A 105 -17.99 17.25 -5.48
CA THR A 105 -18.96 18.32 -5.72
C THR A 105 -20.07 17.94 -6.72
N ASP A 106 -19.86 16.90 -7.53
CA ASP A 106 -20.86 16.34 -8.44
C ASP A 106 -21.74 15.34 -7.67
N PRO A 107 -23.08 15.52 -7.61
CA PRO A 107 -23.98 14.66 -6.84
C PRO A 107 -23.87 13.18 -7.21
N ALA A 108 -23.71 12.85 -8.49
CA ALA A 108 -23.60 11.46 -8.96
C ALA A 108 -22.31 10.80 -8.51
N TRP A 109 -21.23 11.59 -8.40
CA TRP A 109 -19.95 11.13 -7.85
C TRP A 109 -19.98 11.06 -6.33
N ALA A 110 -20.63 12.05 -5.66
CA ALA A 110 -20.77 12.04 -4.20
C ALA A 110 -21.46 10.76 -3.71
N GLU A 111 -22.54 10.35 -4.39
CA GLU A 111 -23.22 9.09 -4.09
C GLU A 111 -22.32 7.86 -4.27
N ARG A 112 -21.56 7.80 -5.37
CA ARG A 112 -20.62 6.70 -5.61
C ARG A 112 -19.50 6.65 -4.57
N LEU A 113 -18.96 7.81 -4.19
CA LEU A 113 -17.92 7.92 -3.17
C LEU A 113 -18.45 7.58 -1.77
N ALA A 114 -19.69 7.96 -1.44
CA ALA A 114 -20.33 7.57 -0.19
C ALA A 114 -20.45 6.04 -0.04
N ASN A 115 -20.71 5.34 -1.15
CA ASN A 115 -20.88 3.89 -1.20
C ASN A 115 -19.56 3.11 -1.47
N ALA A 116 -18.47 3.80 -1.83
CA ALA A 116 -17.18 3.16 -2.10
C ALA A 116 -16.53 2.63 -0.80
N PRO A 117 -15.89 1.45 -0.82
CA PRO A 117 -15.24 0.89 0.36
C PRO A 117 -13.85 1.52 0.59
N PHE A 118 -13.80 2.72 1.13
CA PHE A 118 -12.53 3.32 1.55
C PHE A 118 -11.96 2.61 2.77
N CYS A 119 -10.63 2.45 2.81
CA CYS A 119 -9.96 2.13 4.07
C CYS A 119 -9.86 3.41 4.92
N LEU A 120 -9.72 3.23 6.23
CA LEU A 120 -9.67 4.35 7.17
C LEU A 120 -8.50 5.30 6.90
N ASP A 121 -7.33 4.77 6.56
CA ASP A 121 -6.15 5.58 6.24
C ASP A 121 -6.36 6.43 4.98
N ASP A 122 -6.96 5.87 3.92
CA ASP A 122 -7.27 6.61 2.70
C ASP A 122 -8.37 7.65 2.93
N LEU A 123 -9.35 7.35 3.79
CA LEU A 123 -10.39 8.31 4.17
C LEU A 123 -9.81 9.51 4.93
N LEU A 124 -8.90 9.26 5.89
CA LEU A 124 -8.20 10.30 6.64
C LEU A 124 -7.27 11.12 5.75
N ALA A 125 -6.54 10.48 4.84
CA ALA A 125 -5.68 11.14 3.87
C ALA A 125 -6.52 12.02 2.91
N TRP A 126 -7.67 11.52 2.47
CA TRP A 126 -8.58 12.30 1.64
C TRP A 126 -9.13 13.53 2.39
N TRP A 127 -9.56 13.36 3.64
CA TRP A 127 -10.00 14.49 4.46
C TRP A 127 -8.91 15.57 4.60
N ALA A 128 -7.67 15.15 4.86
CA ALA A 128 -6.54 16.08 4.93
C ALA A 128 -6.29 16.84 3.61
N THR A 129 -6.58 16.20 2.47
CA THR A 129 -6.40 16.79 1.12
C THR A 129 -7.58 17.68 0.73
N ALA A 130 -8.81 17.22 0.97
CA ALA A 130 -10.04 17.91 0.59
C ALA A 130 -10.34 19.12 1.49
N GLY A 131 -9.77 19.14 2.69
CA GLY A 131 -10.12 20.12 3.71
C GLY A 131 -11.57 19.95 4.20
N ASP A 132 -12.05 20.96 4.92
CA ASP A 132 -13.42 20.98 5.45
C ASP A 132 -14.40 21.49 4.37
N THR A 133 -14.55 20.70 3.30
CA THR A 133 -15.51 21.02 2.24
C THR A 133 -16.88 20.45 2.58
N ALA A 134 -17.93 21.22 2.32
CA ALA A 134 -19.32 20.78 2.51
C ALA A 134 -19.66 19.49 1.73
N ALA A 135 -18.94 19.22 0.64
CA ALA A 135 -19.08 18.01 -0.16
C ALA A 135 -18.53 16.74 0.51
N PHE A 136 -17.51 16.88 1.40
CA PHE A 136 -16.90 15.74 2.08
C PHE A 136 -17.75 15.22 3.25
N ALA A 137 -18.44 16.10 3.97
CA ALA A 137 -19.20 15.75 5.18
C ALA A 137 -20.21 14.60 4.97
N PRO A 138 -21.09 14.62 3.95
CA PRO A 138 -22.04 13.52 3.73
C PRO A 138 -21.33 12.19 3.37
N ILE A 139 -20.20 12.25 2.65
CA ILE A 139 -19.41 11.06 2.32
C ILE A 139 -18.78 10.48 3.60
N ALA A 140 -18.19 11.34 4.44
CA ALA A 140 -17.64 10.92 5.72
C ALA A 140 -18.69 10.30 6.64
N GLN A 141 -19.88 10.86 6.72
CA GLN A 141 -21.01 10.31 7.48
C GLN A 141 -21.42 8.92 6.99
N ALA A 142 -21.51 8.72 5.67
CA ALA A 142 -21.83 7.42 5.09
C ALA A 142 -20.74 6.38 5.41
N GLN A 143 -19.47 6.77 5.35
CA GLN A 143 -18.36 5.89 5.73
C GLN A 143 -18.35 5.55 7.22
N LEU A 144 -18.64 6.52 8.10
CA LEU A 144 -18.79 6.28 9.54
C LEU A 144 -19.92 5.29 9.81
N ALA A 145 -21.10 5.49 9.22
CA ALA A 145 -22.21 4.55 9.38
C ALA A 145 -21.86 3.12 8.91
N ARG A 146 -21.08 3.01 7.82
CA ARG A 146 -20.57 1.71 7.34
C ARG A 146 -19.62 1.06 8.36
N LEU A 147 -18.70 1.84 8.94
CA LEU A 147 -17.75 1.35 9.95
C LEU A 147 -18.45 0.96 11.26
N ASP A 148 -19.44 1.71 11.69
CA ASP A 148 -20.28 1.39 12.87
C ASP A 148 -21.05 0.09 12.64
N GLY A 149 -21.64 -0.08 11.45
CA GLY A 149 -22.30 -1.34 11.09
C GLY A 149 -21.33 -2.53 11.06
N LEU A 150 -20.10 -2.31 10.60
CA LEU A 150 -19.04 -3.32 10.62
C LEU A 150 -18.63 -3.68 12.05
N HIS A 151 -18.47 -2.69 12.91
CA HIS A 151 -18.18 -2.90 14.33
C HIS A 151 -19.28 -3.75 15.00
N GLY A 152 -20.54 -3.40 14.80
CA GLY A 152 -21.66 -4.19 15.33
C GLY A 152 -21.67 -5.65 14.85
N ARG A 153 -21.31 -5.90 13.56
CA ARG A 153 -21.19 -7.28 13.05
C ARG A 153 -20.02 -8.05 13.66
N LEU A 154 -18.91 -7.37 13.97
CA LEU A 154 -17.77 -8.00 14.67
C LEU A 154 -18.14 -8.37 16.12
N GLU A 155 -18.86 -7.49 16.82
CA GLU A 155 -19.36 -7.79 18.17
C GLU A 155 -20.35 -8.94 18.17
N ALA A 156 -21.30 -8.95 17.20
CA ALA A 156 -22.25 -10.05 17.03
C ALA A 156 -21.53 -11.37 16.70
N TYR A 157 -20.52 -11.32 15.83
CA TYR A 157 -19.67 -12.50 15.54
C TYR A 157 -19.02 -13.03 16.83
N ALA A 158 -18.41 -12.15 17.62
CA ALA A 158 -17.78 -12.54 18.88
C ALA A 158 -18.79 -13.15 19.85
N HIS A 159 -19.98 -12.55 19.96
CA HIS A 159 -21.06 -13.04 20.80
C HIS A 159 -21.59 -14.42 20.35
N HIS A 160 -21.77 -14.62 19.05
CA HIS A 160 -22.27 -15.89 18.46
C HIS A 160 -21.18 -16.95 18.30
N SER A 161 -19.92 -16.66 18.58
CA SER A 161 -18.82 -17.62 18.47
C SER A 161 -18.84 -18.69 19.57
N SER A 162 -19.62 -18.50 20.66
CA SER A 162 -19.84 -19.52 21.69
C SER A 162 -20.56 -20.73 21.11
N HIS A 163 -20.27 -21.91 21.67
CA HIS A 163 -20.77 -23.20 21.15
C HIS A 163 -22.31 -23.26 21.08
N ASP A 164 -22.97 -22.73 22.07
CA ASP A 164 -24.44 -22.70 22.22
C ASP A 164 -25.13 -21.70 21.24
N ARG A 165 -24.43 -20.71 20.74
CA ARG A 165 -24.97 -19.63 19.88
C ARG A 165 -24.50 -19.66 18.45
N ARG A 166 -23.58 -20.56 18.09
CA ARG A 166 -22.98 -20.65 16.75
C ARG A 166 -24.02 -20.81 15.64
N HIS A 167 -25.16 -21.43 15.92
CA HIS A 167 -26.26 -21.60 14.98
C HIS A 167 -27.00 -20.28 14.65
N LEU A 168 -26.83 -19.21 15.47
CA LEU A 168 -27.39 -17.90 15.23
C LEU A 168 -26.53 -17.02 14.32
N MET A 169 -25.28 -17.42 14.09
CA MET A 169 -24.31 -16.66 13.32
C MET A 169 -24.71 -16.50 11.85
N THR A 170 -24.81 -15.26 11.40
CA THR A 170 -25.15 -14.91 10.02
C THR A 170 -23.97 -15.00 9.06
N GLY A 171 -24.23 -15.00 7.75
CA GLY A 171 -23.19 -14.92 6.72
C GLY A 171 -22.42 -13.60 6.75
N ASP A 172 -23.08 -12.51 7.10
CA ASP A 172 -22.47 -11.17 7.19
C ASP A 172 -21.52 -11.06 8.38
N GLU A 173 -21.89 -11.64 9.51
CA GLU A 173 -20.99 -11.72 10.68
C GLU A 173 -19.72 -12.52 10.37
N ARG A 174 -19.82 -13.60 9.60
CA ARG A 174 -18.66 -14.42 9.20
C ARG A 174 -17.69 -13.65 8.30
N ARG A 175 -18.19 -12.73 7.48
CA ARG A 175 -17.38 -11.89 6.58
C ARG A 175 -16.83 -10.64 7.26
N ALA A 176 -17.34 -10.28 8.44
CA ALA A 176 -17.00 -9.03 9.10
C ALA A 176 -15.48 -8.87 9.38
N ALA A 177 -14.77 -9.96 9.70
CA ALA A 177 -13.32 -9.90 9.93
C ALA A 177 -12.53 -9.58 8.65
N ASP A 178 -12.93 -10.15 7.51
CA ASP A 178 -12.31 -9.84 6.22
C ASP A 178 -12.60 -8.41 5.79
N GLU A 179 -13.84 -7.94 5.98
CA GLU A 179 -14.23 -6.55 5.73
C GLU A 179 -13.48 -5.57 6.64
N ALA A 180 -13.29 -5.91 7.93
CA ALA A 180 -12.51 -5.10 8.86
C ALA A 180 -11.04 -5.01 8.45
N THR A 181 -10.47 -6.11 7.95
CA THR A 181 -9.10 -6.10 7.43
C THR A 181 -8.95 -5.12 6.26
N GLN A 182 -9.93 -5.09 5.34
CA GLN A 182 -9.95 -4.12 4.25
C GLN A 182 -10.15 -2.69 4.74
N ALA A 183 -11.06 -2.48 5.69
CA ALA A 183 -11.35 -1.17 6.23
C ALA A 183 -10.18 -0.57 7.03
N LEU A 184 -9.40 -1.39 7.73
CA LEU A 184 -8.30 -0.94 8.58
C LEU A 184 -6.95 -0.91 7.86
N GLY A 185 -6.70 -1.78 6.90
CA GLY A 185 -5.38 -1.93 6.29
C GLY A 185 -5.37 -1.88 4.77
N GLY A 186 -6.54 -1.80 4.14
CA GLY A 186 -6.67 -2.00 2.71
C GLY A 186 -6.15 -3.39 2.27
N ASP A 187 -6.09 -3.63 0.98
CA ASP A 187 -5.58 -4.89 0.39
C ASP A 187 -4.08 -5.15 0.62
N ARG A 188 -3.43 -4.35 1.45
CA ARG A 188 -1.98 -4.48 1.75
C ARG A 188 -1.59 -5.84 2.32
N PHE A 189 -2.56 -6.66 2.71
CA PHE A 189 -2.34 -7.98 3.31
C PHE A 189 -2.79 -9.17 2.44
N ARG A 190 -3.50 -8.95 1.31
CA ARG A 190 -4.05 -10.05 0.49
C ARG A 190 -3.01 -10.87 -0.27
N ASP A 191 -1.81 -10.35 -0.49
CA ASP A 191 -0.77 -11.04 -1.26
C ASP A 191 0.28 -11.76 -0.41
N ARG A 192 -0.05 -12.17 0.81
CA ARG A 192 0.82 -13.06 1.54
C ARG A 192 0.49 -14.50 1.11
N PRO A 193 1.36 -15.15 0.30
CA PRO A 193 1.16 -16.58 0.03
C PRO A 193 1.11 -17.32 1.37
N PRO A 194 0.24 -18.33 1.52
CA PRO A 194 0.19 -19.12 2.74
C PRO A 194 1.59 -19.64 3.03
N SER A 195 2.09 -19.36 4.23
CA SER A 195 3.32 -19.97 4.74
C SER A 195 3.13 -21.47 4.73
N ARG A 196 3.82 -22.17 3.81
CA ARG A 196 3.98 -23.61 3.85
C ARG A 196 4.95 -23.98 4.94
#